data_541fed5c01f3e3655074b84c7290fa1c
#
_entry.id   541fed5c01f3e3655074b84c7290fa1c
#
_cell.length_a   1.000
_cell.length_b   1.000
_cell.length_c   1.000
_cell.angle_alpha   90.00
_cell.angle_beta   90.00
_cell.angle_gamma   90.00
#
_symmetry.space_group_name_H-M   'P 1'
#
loop_
_entity.id
_entity.type
_entity.pdbx_description
1 polymer ?
#
loop_
_entity_poly.entity_id
_entity_poly.type
_entity_poly.pdbx_seq_one_letter_code
_entity_poly.pdbx_strand_id
1 'polypeptide(L)'
;PAARAREVAEFRIYAYDGNGRVVRELTMDPTTEITWTVEVANHKAAWYNFELALDIPEAETAAPSTRRNAEVALRDRHNLSITPGARSINTCSGVAQFQGGTFMGIAVPLGELRTDTVGRLQVFGGHGRSASYQEKPPITFANNDGWYDDTSDGPVTATVLVDGRPITVTPAWVVVAPPNYGPQQKAVRTMYALMTDVAIQAGQLPAPTRPSFTDDILPILKAMCDLQWMNAGFAAGFG
;
A
#
# COMPACT_ATOMS: atom_id res chain seq x y z
N PRO A 1 -16.70 -7.78 19.99
CA PRO A 1 -15.44 -8.06 19.30
C PRO A 1 -14.60 -6.79 19.34
N ALA A 2 -13.33 -6.92 19.73
CA ALA A 2 -12.42 -5.79 19.73
C ALA A 2 -12.18 -5.35 18.27
N ALA A 3 -12.51 -4.11 17.94
CA ALA A 3 -12.17 -3.54 16.64
C ALA A 3 -10.66 -3.25 16.62
N ARG A 4 -9.98 -3.56 15.51
CA ARG A 4 -8.61 -3.11 15.29
C ARG A 4 -8.62 -1.64 14.88
N ALA A 5 -7.66 -0.88 15.40
CA ALA A 5 -7.42 0.47 14.92
C ALA A 5 -6.92 0.42 13.47
N ARG A 6 -7.41 1.33 12.64
CA ARG A 6 -6.85 1.56 11.31
C ARG A 6 -5.48 2.21 11.46
N GLU A 7 -4.52 1.72 10.71
CA GLU A 7 -3.25 2.41 10.57
C GLU A 7 -3.41 3.63 9.65
N VAL A 8 -2.59 4.65 9.86
CA VAL A 8 -2.61 5.88 9.09
C VAL A 8 -1.24 6.12 8.46
N ALA A 9 -1.23 6.50 7.19
CA ALA A 9 -0.04 6.98 6.52
C ALA A 9 0.03 8.51 6.66
N GLU A 10 1.11 9.02 7.23
CA GLU A 10 1.34 10.48 7.35
C GLU A 10 2.30 10.96 6.27
N PHE A 11 1.96 12.09 5.66
CA PHE A 11 2.78 12.75 4.65
C PHE A 11 3.13 14.16 5.12
N ARG A 12 4.38 14.52 4.88
CA ARG A 12 4.96 15.82 5.22
C ARG A 12 5.74 16.36 4.03
N ILE A 13 5.88 17.66 3.92
CA ILE A 13 6.65 18.32 2.88
C ILE A 13 7.88 18.93 3.50
N TYR A 14 9.05 18.60 2.98
CA TYR A 14 10.31 19.16 3.41
C TYR A 14 10.94 19.99 2.28
N ALA A 15 11.36 21.21 2.60
CA ALA A 15 12.18 22.00 1.71
C ALA A 15 13.65 21.59 1.80
N TYR A 16 14.30 21.48 0.64
CA TYR A 16 15.72 21.14 0.53
C TYR A 16 16.49 22.29 -0.10
N ASP A 17 17.75 22.46 0.30
CA ASP A 17 18.68 23.37 -0.37
C ASP A 17 19.25 22.72 -1.66
N GLY A 18 20.05 23.49 -2.40
CA GLY A 18 20.70 23.02 -3.64
C GLY A 18 21.69 21.87 -3.45
N ASN A 19 22.04 21.52 -2.21
CA ASN A 19 22.92 20.40 -1.85
C ASN A 19 22.15 19.18 -1.35
N GLY A 20 20.80 19.22 -1.37
CA GLY A 20 19.95 18.13 -0.92
C GLY A 20 19.82 18.03 0.61
N ARG A 21 20.13 19.10 1.37
CA ARG A 21 19.94 19.11 2.82
C ARG A 21 18.56 19.67 3.16
N VAL A 22 17.89 19.03 4.12
CA VAL A 22 16.62 19.53 4.65
C VAL A 22 16.83 20.92 5.30
N VAL A 23 16.09 21.90 4.83
CA VAL A 23 16.08 23.26 5.37
C VAL A 23 15.01 23.40 6.44
N ARG A 24 13.77 22.99 6.12
CA ARG A 24 12.64 23.02 7.05
C ARG A 24 11.48 22.15 6.56
N GLU A 25 10.59 21.79 7.44
CA GLU A 25 9.26 21.30 7.08
C GLU A 25 8.38 22.49 6.64
N LEU A 26 7.56 22.26 5.61
CA LEU A 26 6.51 23.19 5.18
C LEU A 26 5.18 22.76 5.79
N THR A 27 4.57 23.65 6.53
CA THR A 27 3.25 23.49 7.15
C THR A 27 2.35 24.65 6.75
N MET A 28 1.04 24.49 6.86
CA MET A 28 0.11 25.58 6.58
C MET A 28 0.24 26.67 7.63
N ASP A 29 0.52 27.88 7.18
CA ASP A 29 0.62 29.09 7.96
C ASP A 29 0.18 30.30 7.11
N PRO A 30 0.13 31.55 7.63
CA PRO A 30 -0.31 32.74 6.85
C PRO A 30 0.49 32.98 5.57
N THR A 31 1.68 32.43 5.43
CA THR A 31 2.59 32.60 4.28
C THR A 31 2.70 31.35 3.43
N THR A 32 2.22 30.21 3.92
CA THR A 32 2.36 28.91 3.26
C THR A 32 1.00 28.25 3.07
N GLU A 33 0.57 28.13 1.82
CA GLU A 33 -0.65 27.41 1.43
C GLU A 33 -0.27 26.03 0.88
N ILE A 34 -0.98 24.99 1.35
CA ILE A 34 -0.79 23.62 0.88
C ILE A 34 -2.15 23.06 0.45
N THR A 35 -2.24 22.58 -0.78
CA THR A 35 -3.38 21.78 -1.24
C THR A 35 -2.89 20.37 -1.52
N TRP A 36 -3.27 19.44 -0.68
CA TRP A 36 -3.03 18.02 -0.90
C TRP A 36 -4.04 17.45 -1.89
N THR A 37 -3.60 16.58 -2.79
CA THR A 37 -4.46 15.82 -3.70
C THR A 37 -4.00 14.37 -3.71
N VAL A 38 -4.94 13.47 -3.44
CA VAL A 38 -4.70 12.03 -3.41
C VAL A 38 -5.74 11.33 -4.28
N GLU A 39 -5.29 10.37 -5.07
CA GLU A 39 -6.15 9.53 -5.89
C GLU A 39 -5.82 8.06 -5.59
N VAL A 40 -6.73 7.37 -4.91
CA VAL A 40 -6.58 5.95 -4.62
C VAL A 40 -7.55 5.11 -5.43
N ALA A 41 -7.11 3.92 -5.82
CA ALA A 41 -7.93 2.97 -6.56
C ALA A 41 -7.63 1.53 -6.13
N ASN A 42 -8.56 0.62 -6.46
CA ASN A 42 -8.34 -0.81 -6.36
C ASN A 42 -8.67 -1.46 -7.71
N HIS A 43 -7.65 -1.93 -8.42
CA HIS A 43 -7.78 -2.59 -9.72
C HIS A 43 -7.55 -4.11 -9.66
N LYS A 44 -7.38 -4.69 -8.47
CA LYS A 44 -6.98 -6.11 -8.32
C LYS A 44 -7.90 -7.08 -9.04
N ALA A 45 -9.21 -6.86 -8.97
CA ALA A 45 -10.19 -7.74 -9.59
C ALA A 45 -10.25 -7.59 -11.13
N ALA A 46 -9.79 -6.47 -11.67
CA ALA A 46 -9.70 -6.21 -13.10
C ALA A 46 -8.37 -6.68 -13.72
N TRP A 47 -7.42 -7.11 -12.90
CA TRP A 47 -6.07 -7.45 -13.33
C TRP A 47 -5.89 -8.96 -13.51
N TYR A 48 -4.65 -9.41 -13.54
CA TYR A 48 -4.30 -10.81 -13.62
C TYR A 48 -4.41 -11.51 -12.25
N ASN A 49 -4.45 -12.82 -12.25
CA ASN A 49 -4.34 -13.60 -11.03
C ASN A 49 -3.04 -13.26 -10.31
N PHE A 50 -3.10 -13.24 -9.00
CA PHE A 50 -1.91 -13.13 -8.17
C PHE A 50 -1.11 -14.44 -8.29
N GLU A 51 0.15 -14.32 -8.70
CA GLU A 51 1.07 -15.44 -8.80
C GLU A 51 1.86 -15.58 -7.49
N LEU A 52 2.00 -16.83 -7.07
CA LEU A 52 2.86 -17.18 -5.95
C LEU A 52 4.28 -17.43 -6.43
N ALA A 53 5.24 -17.21 -5.53
CA ALA A 53 6.62 -17.61 -5.71
C ALA A 53 7.32 -16.97 -6.92
N LEU A 54 6.98 -15.73 -7.27
CA LEU A 54 7.67 -14.97 -8.32
C LEU A 54 9.16 -14.73 -8.05
N ASP A 55 9.60 -15.00 -6.84
CA ASP A 55 10.98 -14.91 -6.38
C ASP A 55 11.74 -16.25 -6.45
N ILE A 56 11.08 -17.30 -6.95
CA ILE A 56 11.68 -18.64 -7.17
C ILE A 56 11.98 -18.77 -8.66
N PRO A 57 13.26 -18.98 -9.07
CA PRO A 57 13.65 -19.07 -10.47
C PRO A 57 12.87 -20.11 -11.28
N GLU A 58 12.50 -21.23 -10.66
CA GLU A 58 11.71 -22.26 -11.30
C GLU A 58 10.29 -21.82 -11.68
N ALA A 59 9.78 -20.80 -11.02
CA ALA A 59 8.47 -20.22 -11.34
C ALA A 59 8.49 -19.30 -12.58
N GLU A 60 9.66 -18.85 -13.04
CA GLU A 60 9.81 -18.01 -14.24
C GLU A 60 9.34 -18.76 -15.51
N THR A 61 9.35 -20.08 -15.49
CA THR A 61 8.88 -20.93 -16.60
C THR A 61 7.40 -21.27 -16.52
N ALA A 62 6.69 -20.77 -15.49
CA ALA A 62 5.26 -20.99 -15.34
C ALA A 62 4.47 -20.37 -16.51
N ALA A 63 3.32 -20.97 -16.82
CA ALA A 63 2.42 -20.42 -17.83
C ALA A 63 2.02 -18.97 -17.44
N PRO A 64 1.81 -18.07 -18.43
CA PRO A 64 1.36 -16.72 -18.15
C PRO A 64 0.11 -16.71 -17.29
N SER A 65 0.06 -15.79 -16.31
CA SER A 65 -1.09 -15.64 -15.43
C SER A 65 -2.35 -15.31 -16.22
N THR A 66 -3.45 -15.93 -15.84
CA THR A 66 -4.77 -15.62 -16.41
C THR A 66 -5.35 -14.37 -15.73
N ARG A 67 -6.25 -13.68 -16.43
CA ARG A 67 -6.97 -12.54 -15.83
C ARG A 67 -7.98 -13.05 -14.81
N ARG A 68 -8.08 -12.36 -13.69
CA ARG A 68 -9.18 -12.53 -12.74
C ARG A 68 -10.50 -12.13 -13.40
N ASN A 69 -11.59 -12.77 -12.98
CA ASN A 69 -12.92 -12.50 -13.52
C ASN A 69 -12.95 -12.59 -15.06
N ALA A 70 -12.37 -13.65 -15.61
CA ALA A 70 -12.22 -13.86 -17.06
C ALA A 70 -13.58 -13.88 -17.78
N GLU A 71 -14.64 -14.29 -17.09
CA GLU A 71 -16.02 -14.35 -17.61
C GLU A 71 -16.64 -12.97 -17.83
N VAL A 72 -16.09 -11.92 -17.22
CA VAL A 72 -16.61 -10.56 -17.40
C VAL A 72 -16.17 -10.01 -18.75
N ALA A 73 -17.15 -9.68 -19.60
CA ALA A 73 -16.91 -9.15 -20.94
C ALA A 73 -16.02 -7.89 -20.89
N LEU A 74 -15.17 -7.70 -21.90
CA LEU A 74 -14.21 -6.60 -21.95
C LEU A 74 -14.85 -5.22 -21.73
N ARG A 75 -16.01 -4.97 -22.32
CA ARG A 75 -16.76 -3.71 -22.17
C ARG A 75 -17.21 -3.44 -20.74
N ASP A 76 -17.39 -4.47 -19.90
CA ASP A 76 -17.94 -4.40 -18.55
C ASP A 76 -16.85 -4.49 -17.47
N ARG A 77 -15.59 -4.74 -17.86
CA ARG A 77 -14.46 -4.92 -16.92
C ARG A 77 -14.13 -3.67 -16.11
N HIS A 78 -14.52 -2.49 -16.56
CA HIS A 78 -14.38 -1.27 -15.77
C HIS A 78 -15.14 -1.34 -14.43
N ASN A 79 -16.23 -2.12 -14.36
CA ASN A 79 -16.99 -2.35 -13.13
C ASN A 79 -16.23 -3.20 -12.08
N LEU A 80 -15.11 -3.81 -12.44
CA LEU A 80 -14.21 -4.54 -11.54
C LEU A 80 -13.18 -3.65 -10.85
N SER A 81 -13.13 -2.37 -11.21
CA SER A 81 -12.20 -1.39 -10.65
C SER A 81 -12.94 -0.42 -9.73
N ILE A 82 -12.41 -0.25 -8.52
CA ILE A 82 -12.96 0.69 -7.55
C ILE A 82 -12.19 1.98 -7.67
N THR A 83 -12.78 3.00 -8.25
CA THR A 83 -12.14 4.28 -8.59
C THR A 83 -13.01 5.45 -8.10
N PRO A 84 -12.90 5.86 -6.84
CA PRO A 84 -13.68 6.98 -6.30
C PRO A 84 -13.28 8.34 -6.89
N GLY A 85 -12.14 8.41 -7.61
CA GLY A 85 -11.53 9.62 -8.12
C GLY A 85 -10.73 10.40 -7.07
N ALA A 86 -10.03 11.43 -7.54
CA ALA A 86 -9.18 12.25 -6.69
C ALA A 86 -9.97 13.02 -5.61
N ARG A 87 -9.32 13.23 -4.48
CA ARG A 87 -9.80 14.09 -3.39
C ARG A 87 -8.71 15.10 -3.03
N SER A 88 -9.13 16.34 -2.81
CA SER A 88 -8.22 17.40 -2.40
C SER A 88 -8.64 17.98 -1.06
N ILE A 89 -7.65 18.46 -0.29
CA ILE A 89 -7.84 19.07 1.01
C ILE A 89 -6.78 20.15 1.21
N ASN A 90 -7.22 21.35 1.63
CA ASN A 90 -6.37 22.54 1.78
C ASN A 90 -6.65 23.32 3.08
N THR A 91 -7.18 22.64 4.09
CA THR A 91 -7.50 23.25 5.39
C THR A 91 -6.83 22.47 6.51
N CYS A 92 -6.46 23.11 7.59
CA CYS A 92 -6.06 22.43 8.82
C CYS A 92 -7.27 21.74 9.45
N SER A 93 -7.06 20.59 10.07
CA SER A 93 -8.09 19.78 10.72
C SER A 93 -9.27 19.44 9.80
N GLY A 94 -9.02 19.36 8.50
CA GLY A 94 -10.02 19.01 7.48
C GLY A 94 -10.24 17.52 7.33
N VAL A 95 -11.32 17.14 6.62
CA VAL A 95 -11.65 15.75 6.25
C VAL A 95 -12.20 15.71 4.83
N ALA A 96 -11.73 14.74 4.02
CA ALA A 96 -12.28 14.45 2.69
C ALA A 96 -12.38 12.94 2.49
N GLN A 97 -13.56 12.42 2.13
CA GLN A 97 -13.81 10.97 2.05
C GLN A 97 -13.69 10.45 0.62
N PHE A 98 -13.09 9.26 0.45
CA PHE A 98 -13.09 8.51 -0.80
C PHE A 98 -14.38 7.71 -0.97
N GLN A 99 -15.48 8.44 -1.23
CA GLN A 99 -16.78 7.88 -1.56
C GLN A 99 -17.01 7.87 -3.06
N GLY A 100 -17.95 7.05 -3.54
CA GLY A 100 -18.34 6.97 -4.95
C GLY A 100 -17.64 5.85 -5.72
N GLY A 101 -16.64 5.19 -5.16
CA GLY A 101 -16.10 3.96 -5.74
C GLY A 101 -17.12 2.82 -5.66
N THR A 102 -17.24 2.04 -6.72
CA THR A 102 -18.15 0.89 -6.77
C THR A 102 -17.44 -0.33 -7.34
N PHE A 103 -17.86 -1.52 -6.90
CA PHE A 103 -17.51 -2.80 -7.51
C PHE A 103 -18.77 -3.52 -7.96
N MET A 104 -18.93 -3.75 -9.26
CA MET A 104 -20.14 -4.38 -9.82
C MET A 104 -21.44 -3.76 -9.29
N GLY A 105 -21.44 -2.42 -9.13
CA GLY A 105 -22.58 -1.65 -8.60
C GLY A 105 -22.67 -1.58 -7.06
N ILE A 106 -21.83 -2.29 -6.33
CA ILE A 106 -21.78 -2.23 -4.84
C ILE A 106 -20.85 -1.10 -4.42
N ALA A 107 -21.31 -0.20 -3.55
CA ALA A 107 -20.51 0.88 -3.02
C ALA A 107 -19.37 0.35 -2.11
N VAL A 108 -18.15 0.78 -2.40
CA VAL A 108 -16.94 0.41 -1.67
C VAL A 108 -16.14 1.68 -1.35
N PRO A 109 -16.31 2.26 -0.16
CA PRO A 109 -15.49 3.38 0.28
C PRO A 109 -14.04 2.95 0.50
N LEU A 110 -13.07 3.72 -0.03
CA LEU A 110 -11.64 3.42 0.10
C LEU A 110 -10.95 4.20 1.23
N GLY A 111 -11.71 4.81 2.14
CA GLY A 111 -11.17 5.54 3.27
C GLY A 111 -11.35 7.06 3.18
N GLU A 112 -10.44 7.81 3.81
CA GLU A 112 -10.54 9.26 3.90
C GLU A 112 -9.17 9.93 4.05
N LEU A 113 -9.11 11.20 3.68
CA LEU A 113 -8.01 12.11 3.96
C LEU A 113 -8.36 12.92 5.20
N ARG A 114 -7.37 13.20 6.02
CA ARG A 114 -7.43 14.20 7.07
C ARG A 114 -6.19 15.06 7.04
N THR A 115 -6.29 16.26 7.59
CA THR A 115 -5.14 17.08 7.92
C THR A 115 -5.09 17.31 9.42
N ASP A 116 -3.88 17.42 9.97
CA ASP A 116 -3.69 17.81 11.36
C ASP A 116 -3.84 19.35 11.55
N THR A 117 -3.53 19.83 12.73
CA THR A 117 -3.65 21.26 13.11
C THR A 117 -2.68 22.20 12.38
N VAL A 118 -1.67 21.63 11.69
CA VAL A 118 -0.68 22.39 10.90
C VAL A 118 -0.69 22.00 9.42
N GLY A 119 -1.71 21.23 8.99
CA GLY A 119 -1.94 20.89 7.60
C GLY A 119 -1.12 19.71 7.07
N ARG A 120 -0.52 18.86 7.92
CA ARG A 120 0.08 17.60 7.49
C ARG A 120 -1.00 16.64 7.06
N LEU A 121 -0.75 15.91 5.99
CA LEU A 121 -1.74 14.96 5.46
C LEU A 121 -1.69 13.63 6.21
N GLN A 122 -2.86 13.10 6.48
CA GLN A 122 -3.09 11.76 7.01
C GLN A 122 -4.04 11.01 6.06
N VAL A 123 -3.62 9.86 5.57
CA VAL A 123 -4.43 8.99 4.72
C VAL A 123 -4.88 7.78 5.52
N PHE A 124 -6.18 7.68 5.73
CA PHE A 124 -6.83 6.55 6.37
C PHE A 124 -7.39 5.62 5.29
N GLY A 125 -7.01 4.35 5.31
CA GLY A 125 -7.53 3.35 4.39
C GLY A 125 -8.98 2.96 4.67
N GLY A 126 -9.46 1.93 3.99
CA GLY A 126 -10.77 1.31 4.21
C GLY A 126 -10.90 0.70 5.60
N HIS A 127 -12.04 0.05 5.84
CA HIS A 127 -12.39 -0.55 7.14
C HIS A 127 -12.07 -2.05 7.22
N GLY A 128 -11.34 -2.61 6.23
CA GLY A 128 -11.01 -4.03 6.15
C GLY A 128 -12.18 -4.86 5.60
N ARG A 129 -12.98 -4.28 4.72
CA ARG A 129 -14.11 -4.98 4.09
C ARG A 129 -13.61 -5.83 2.92
N SER A 130 -14.01 -7.11 2.92
CA SER A 130 -13.86 -8.00 1.77
C SER A 130 -15.14 -8.81 1.60
N ALA A 131 -15.67 -8.90 0.38
CA ALA A 131 -16.90 -9.62 0.10
C ALA A 131 -17.00 -10.05 -1.38
N SER A 132 -17.88 -11.00 -1.64
CA SER A 132 -18.31 -11.35 -2.99
C SER A 132 -19.57 -10.57 -3.39
N TYR A 133 -19.61 -10.01 -4.61
CA TYR A 133 -20.84 -9.39 -5.11
C TYR A 133 -21.94 -10.42 -5.43
N GLN A 134 -21.59 -11.69 -5.53
CA GLN A 134 -22.49 -12.82 -5.77
C GLN A 134 -22.72 -13.71 -4.53
N GLU A 135 -22.23 -13.27 -3.36
CA GLU A 135 -22.31 -14.03 -2.10
C GLU A 135 -21.64 -15.41 -2.15
N LYS A 136 -20.72 -15.63 -3.09
CA LYS A 136 -19.98 -16.87 -3.24
C LYS A 136 -18.93 -17.02 -2.12
N PRO A 137 -18.73 -18.21 -1.56
CA PRO A 137 -17.64 -18.43 -0.61
C PRO A 137 -16.28 -18.30 -1.31
N PRO A 138 -15.22 -17.90 -0.60
CA PRO A 138 -13.87 -17.92 -1.13
C PRO A 138 -13.41 -19.37 -1.33
N ILE A 139 -12.74 -19.63 -2.45
CA ILE A 139 -12.21 -20.96 -2.79
C ILE A 139 -10.67 -20.98 -2.81
N THR A 140 -10.05 -19.80 -2.87
CA THR A 140 -8.60 -19.63 -2.80
C THR A 140 -8.26 -18.51 -1.82
N PHE A 141 -7.00 -18.39 -1.45
CA PHE A 141 -6.60 -17.33 -0.53
C PHE A 141 -6.54 -15.93 -1.19
N ALA A 142 -6.36 -15.84 -2.51
CA ALA A 142 -6.18 -14.57 -3.21
C ALA A 142 -7.00 -14.40 -4.50
N ASN A 143 -7.10 -15.45 -5.34
CA ASN A 143 -7.66 -15.37 -6.69
C ASN A 143 -9.12 -15.82 -6.72
N ASN A 144 -9.99 -15.11 -6.02
CA ASN A 144 -11.43 -15.40 -6.00
C ASN A 144 -12.17 -14.48 -6.96
N ASP A 145 -12.78 -15.05 -8.00
CA ASP A 145 -13.62 -14.30 -8.93
C ASP A 145 -14.89 -13.79 -8.23
N GLY A 146 -15.30 -12.57 -8.58
CA GLY A 146 -16.45 -11.91 -7.96
C GLY A 146 -16.19 -11.31 -6.57
N TRP A 147 -14.97 -11.41 -6.04
CA TRP A 147 -14.58 -10.84 -4.76
C TRP A 147 -13.90 -9.48 -4.91
N TYR A 148 -14.19 -8.60 -3.98
CA TYR A 148 -13.55 -7.28 -3.82
C TYR A 148 -13.11 -7.06 -2.37
N ASP A 149 -12.24 -6.12 -2.17
CA ASP A 149 -11.86 -5.57 -0.87
C ASP A 149 -11.66 -4.05 -0.96
N ASP A 150 -11.45 -3.41 0.18
CA ASP A 150 -11.24 -1.96 0.29
C ASP A 150 -9.77 -1.57 0.51
N THR A 151 -8.84 -2.44 0.12
CA THR A 151 -7.43 -2.04 -0.05
C THR A 151 -7.29 -1.15 -1.27
N SER A 152 -6.27 -0.33 -1.29
CA SER A 152 -6.07 0.64 -2.39
C SER A 152 -4.65 1.14 -2.43
N ASP A 153 -4.28 1.73 -3.55
CA ASP A 153 -3.03 2.48 -3.66
C ASP A 153 -3.20 3.63 -4.64
N GLY A 154 -2.25 4.57 -4.60
CA GLY A 154 -2.28 5.67 -5.55
C GLY A 154 -1.37 6.84 -5.20
N PRO A 155 -1.28 7.83 -6.11
CA PRO A 155 -0.42 8.98 -5.96
C PRO A 155 -0.91 9.96 -4.87
N VAL A 156 0.06 10.53 -4.17
CA VAL A 156 -0.09 11.64 -3.24
C VAL A 156 0.68 12.81 -3.80
N THR A 157 -0.03 13.88 -4.12
CA THR A 157 0.54 15.11 -4.66
C THR A 157 0.20 16.31 -3.80
N ALA A 158 0.95 17.38 -3.93
CA ALA A 158 0.64 18.65 -3.27
C ALA A 158 0.96 19.83 -4.17
N THR A 159 0.11 20.84 -4.14
CA THR A 159 0.41 22.19 -4.63
C THR A 159 0.76 23.06 -3.42
N VAL A 160 1.91 23.71 -3.46
CA VAL A 160 2.40 24.57 -2.37
C VAL A 160 2.67 25.95 -2.89
N LEU A 161 2.16 26.95 -2.18
CA LEU A 161 2.51 28.37 -2.37
C LEU A 161 3.21 28.89 -1.11
N VAL A 162 4.36 29.53 -1.27
CA VAL A 162 5.06 30.24 -0.19
C VAL A 162 5.13 31.71 -0.59
N ASP A 163 4.55 32.60 0.22
CA ASP A 163 4.39 34.00 -0.10
C ASP A 163 3.78 34.23 -1.51
N GLY A 164 2.78 33.41 -1.85
CA GLY A 164 2.10 33.42 -3.15
C GLY A 164 2.92 32.86 -4.32
N ARG A 165 4.12 32.32 -4.08
CA ARG A 165 4.98 31.74 -5.11
C ARG A 165 4.85 30.22 -5.13
N PRO A 166 4.62 29.60 -6.30
CA PRO A 166 4.52 28.16 -6.39
C PRO A 166 5.88 27.48 -6.16
N ILE A 167 5.86 26.43 -5.36
CA ILE A 167 7.02 25.55 -5.09
C ILE A 167 6.75 24.20 -5.74
N THR A 168 7.74 23.70 -6.48
CA THR A 168 7.67 22.35 -7.05
C THR A 168 7.78 21.30 -5.94
N VAL A 169 6.83 20.38 -5.89
CA VAL A 169 6.78 19.28 -4.91
C VAL A 169 6.94 17.96 -5.65
N THR A 170 7.83 17.10 -5.18
CA THR A 170 7.96 15.74 -5.68
C THR A 170 6.79 14.90 -5.15
N PRO A 171 6.03 14.20 -6.00
CA PRO A 171 4.92 13.36 -5.56
C PRO A 171 5.40 12.16 -4.75
N ALA A 172 4.51 11.65 -3.92
CA ALA A 172 4.68 10.41 -3.18
C ALA A 172 3.60 9.39 -3.59
N TRP A 173 3.62 8.22 -2.99
CA TRP A 173 2.65 7.16 -3.21
C TRP A 173 2.15 6.61 -1.88
N VAL A 174 0.86 6.31 -1.78
CA VAL A 174 0.26 5.64 -0.63
C VAL A 174 -0.18 4.24 -1.03
N VAL A 175 0.07 3.28 -0.15
CA VAL A 175 -0.43 1.91 -0.26
C VAL A 175 -1.23 1.59 1.00
N VAL A 176 -2.48 1.19 0.81
CA VAL A 176 -3.36 0.71 1.86
C VAL A 176 -3.45 -0.81 1.77
N ALA A 177 -2.78 -1.47 2.69
CA ALA A 177 -2.81 -2.92 2.83
C ALA A 177 -3.96 -3.40 3.74
N PRO A 178 -4.26 -4.71 3.76
CA PRO A 178 -5.13 -5.29 4.78
C PRO A 178 -4.61 -4.99 6.19
N PRO A 179 -5.50 -5.02 7.21
CA PRO A 179 -5.07 -4.81 8.59
C PRO A 179 -3.92 -5.75 8.98
N ASN A 180 -2.93 -5.23 9.68
CA ASN A 180 -1.87 -6.06 10.23
C ASN A 180 -2.41 -6.90 11.41
N TYR A 181 -2.71 -8.15 11.14
CA TYR A 181 -3.24 -9.08 12.15
C TYR A 181 -2.16 -9.63 13.09
N GLY A 182 -0.90 -9.50 12.71
CA GLY A 182 0.25 -9.92 13.51
C GLY A 182 1.25 -8.76 13.68
N PRO A 183 0.87 -7.65 14.37
CA PRO A 183 1.81 -6.56 14.61
C PRO A 183 3.05 -7.11 15.31
N GLN A 184 4.22 -6.68 14.87
CA GLN A 184 5.53 -7.17 15.30
C GLN A 184 5.92 -8.58 14.78
N GLN A 185 5.03 -9.29 14.09
CA GLN A 185 5.41 -10.52 13.36
C GLN A 185 5.92 -10.13 11.97
N LYS A 186 7.20 -10.31 11.75
CA LYS A 186 7.82 -10.06 10.44
C LYS A 186 7.92 -11.37 9.66
N ALA A 187 7.61 -11.32 8.38
CA ALA A 187 7.94 -12.45 7.48
C ALA A 187 9.45 -12.70 7.50
N VAL A 188 9.85 -13.97 7.32
CA VAL A 188 11.28 -14.33 7.22
C VAL A 188 11.93 -13.55 6.09
N ARG A 189 11.24 -13.39 4.96
CA ARG A 189 11.62 -12.53 3.84
C ARG A 189 10.63 -11.37 3.75
N THR A 190 11.12 -10.17 3.98
CA THR A 190 10.30 -8.96 3.89
C THR A 190 10.32 -8.41 2.47
N MET A 191 9.35 -7.55 2.13
CA MET A 191 9.36 -6.81 0.85
C MET A 191 10.65 -5.99 0.71
N TYR A 192 11.16 -5.41 1.79
CA TYR A 192 12.43 -4.70 1.78
C TYR A 192 13.60 -5.60 1.36
N ALA A 193 13.66 -6.82 1.92
CA ALA A 193 14.70 -7.80 1.56
C ALA A 193 14.61 -8.20 0.07
N LEU A 194 13.39 -8.42 -0.43
CA LEU A 194 13.16 -8.72 -1.84
C LEU A 194 13.59 -7.57 -2.75
N MET A 195 13.19 -6.34 -2.45
CA MET A 195 13.56 -5.17 -3.25
C MET A 195 15.05 -4.90 -3.24
N THR A 196 15.71 -5.13 -2.10
CA THR A 196 17.18 -5.01 -1.99
C THR A 196 17.88 -6.05 -2.87
N ASP A 197 17.42 -7.29 -2.85
CA ASP A 197 17.95 -8.37 -3.68
C ASP A 197 17.81 -8.07 -5.18
N VAL A 198 16.63 -7.64 -5.61
CA VAL A 198 16.38 -7.19 -6.99
C VAL A 198 17.30 -6.04 -7.40
N ALA A 199 17.50 -5.06 -6.52
CA ALA A 199 18.39 -3.92 -6.81
C ALA A 199 19.87 -4.34 -6.91
N ILE A 200 20.31 -5.32 -6.10
CA ILE A 200 21.65 -5.91 -6.20
C ILE A 200 21.80 -6.68 -7.52
N GLN A 201 20.85 -7.52 -7.87
CA GLN A 201 20.87 -8.27 -9.14
C GLN A 201 20.85 -7.35 -10.36
N ALA A 202 20.14 -6.23 -10.28
CA ALA A 202 20.10 -5.21 -11.34
C ALA A 202 21.36 -4.31 -11.37
N GLY A 203 22.34 -4.51 -10.48
CA GLY A 203 23.56 -3.70 -10.38
C GLY A 203 23.33 -2.28 -9.84
N GLN A 204 22.17 -1.99 -9.25
CA GLN A 204 21.84 -0.70 -8.65
C GLN A 204 22.39 -0.53 -7.23
N LEU A 205 22.58 -1.63 -6.53
CA LEU A 205 23.22 -1.68 -5.22
C LEU A 205 24.42 -2.65 -5.24
N PRO A 206 25.49 -2.36 -4.50
CA PRO A 206 26.59 -3.30 -4.36
C PRO A 206 26.15 -4.51 -3.50
N ALA A 207 26.53 -5.71 -3.91
CA ALA A 207 26.38 -6.88 -3.06
C ALA A 207 27.32 -6.78 -1.85
N PRO A 208 26.86 -7.16 -0.63
CA PRO A 208 27.73 -7.18 0.53
C PRO A 208 28.83 -8.23 0.36
N THR A 209 30.08 -7.83 0.55
CA THR A 209 31.22 -8.73 0.44
C THR A 209 31.36 -9.68 1.64
N ARG A 210 30.79 -9.30 2.76
CA ARG A 210 30.77 -10.07 3.99
C ARG A 210 29.48 -9.79 4.76
N PRO A 211 28.60 -10.80 4.94
CA PRO A 211 27.38 -10.64 5.73
C PRO A 211 27.69 -10.31 7.19
N SER A 212 26.94 -9.36 7.76
CA SER A 212 26.94 -9.05 9.18
C SER A 212 26.03 -10.03 9.92
N PHE A 213 26.51 -10.63 10.99
CA PHE A 213 25.64 -11.47 11.83
C PHE A 213 24.47 -10.66 12.40
N THR A 214 24.77 -9.46 12.92
CA THR A 214 23.77 -8.62 13.60
C THR A 214 22.73 -8.04 12.66
N ASP A 215 23.17 -7.60 11.46
CA ASP A 215 22.31 -6.83 10.55
C ASP A 215 21.66 -7.72 9.49
N ASP A 216 22.33 -8.80 9.05
CA ASP A 216 21.86 -9.64 7.94
C ASP A 216 21.33 -11.00 8.42
N ILE A 217 21.98 -11.66 9.38
CA ILE A 217 21.67 -13.05 9.77
C ILE A 217 20.72 -13.11 10.96
N LEU A 218 21.01 -12.38 12.03
CA LEU A 218 20.21 -12.39 13.26
C LEU A 218 18.73 -12.02 13.02
N PRO A 219 18.38 -11.01 12.17
CA PRO A 219 16.99 -10.69 11.89
C PRO A 219 16.22 -11.84 11.24
N ILE A 220 16.86 -12.64 10.37
CA ILE A 220 16.26 -13.81 9.74
C ILE A 220 15.97 -14.89 10.78
N LEU A 221 16.97 -15.23 11.61
CA LEU A 221 16.81 -16.23 12.67
C LEU A 221 15.73 -15.82 13.68
N LYS A 222 15.71 -14.54 14.04
CA LYS A 222 14.69 -14.00 14.94
C LYS A 222 13.28 -14.07 14.31
N ALA A 223 13.13 -13.69 13.04
CA ALA A 223 11.86 -13.77 12.34
C ALA A 223 11.36 -15.24 12.23
N MET A 224 12.26 -16.20 12.02
CA MET A 224 11.91 -17.62 12.02
C MET A 224 11.40 -18.07 13.40
N CYS A 225 12.08 -17.68 14.48
CA CYS A 225 11.64 -18.00 15.84
C CYS A 225 10.28 -17.36 16.18
N ASP A 226 10.08 -16.11 15.79
CA ASP A 226 8.83 -15.38 16.04
C ASP A 226 7.64 -15.95 15.24
N LEU A 227 7.88 -16.64 14.12
CA LEU A 227 6.86 -17.24 13.27
C LEU A 227 6.54 -18.71 13.61
N GLN A 228 7.23 -19.32 14.55
CA GLN A 228 7.03 -20.74 14.90
C GLN A 228 5.56 -21.09 15.24
N TRP A 229 4.82 -20.15 15.82
CA TRP A 229 3.41 -20.28 16.18
C TRP A 229 2.45 -20.34 14.99
N MET A 230 2.87 -19.80 13.86
CA MET A 230 2.05 -19.65 12.66
C MET A 230 2.42 -20.65 11.57
N ASN A 231 3.56 -21.30 11.69
CA ASN A 231 4.05 -22.27 10.71
C ASN A 231 3.75 -23.70 11.18
N ALA A 232 2.76 -24.33 10.58
CA ALA A 232 2.35 -25.69 10.94
C ALA A 232 3.48 -26.71 10.80
N GLY A 233 4.36 -26.57 9.81
CA GLY A 233 5.53 -27.43 9.64
C GLY A 233 6.55 -27.25 10.75
N PHE A 234 6.75 -26.02 11.20
CA PHE A 234 7.64 -25.73 12.31
C PHE A 234 7.07 -26.26 13.64
N ALA A 235 5.78 -26.05 13.89
CA ALA A 235 5.09 -26.57 15.06
C ALA A 235 5.10 -28.13 15.08
N ALA A 236 4.96 -28.79 13.93
CA ALA A 236 5.01 -30.25 13.86
C ALA A 236 6.42 -30.83 14.07
N GLY A 237 7.47 -30.04 13.79
CA GLY A 237 8.87 -30.50 13.91
C GLY A 237 9.52 -30.15 15.24
N PHE A 238 9.05 -29.09 15.92
CA PHE A 238 9.71 -28.51 17.10
C PHE A 238 8.77 -28.14 18.24
N GLY A 239 7.45 -28.41 18.09
CA GLY A 239 6.42 -28.18 19.11
C GLY A 239 6.14 -29.38 20.01
#